data_a8d52f0b0117ab7e4619bac19206e486
#
_entry.id   a8d52f0b0117ab7e4619bac19206e486
#
_cell.length_a   1.000
_cell.length_b   1.000
_cell.length_c   1.000
_cell.angle_alpha   90.00
_cell.angle_beta   90.00
_cell.angle_gamma   90.00
#
_symmetry.space_group_name_H-M   'P 1'
#
loop_
_entity.id
_entity.type
_entity.pdbx_description
1 polymer ?
#
loop_
_entity_poly.entity_id
_entity_poly.type
_entity_poly.pdbx_seq_one_letter_code
_entity_poly.pdbx_strand_id
1 'polypeptide(L)'
;MLLCADADAASADLASGALACPSCGAGRLRPWGRGRERVIRLRGGATARLSPRRGRCGSCRATHILLPSWMASRRADAVGAIAAAAVASALHGTGTARIGADLGVPAATVRGWLRRLRVRAGAMRQDAMVVFGRLTAGCDAPFPEPSGSALGDALSAVAACAHAAITFCGRTAADWEPLLGLFGLARFLAPAPGS
;
A
#
# COMPACT_ATOMS: atom_id res chain seq x y z
N MET A 1 -9.94 -3.02 9.38
CA MET A 1 -8.93 -2.03 8.96
C MET A 1 -9.39 -1.43 7.64
N LEU A 2 -9.28 -0.13 7.50
CA LEU A 2 -9.56 0.61 6.27
C LEU A 2 -8.27 1.26 5.79
N LEU A 3 -7.94 1.10 4.50
CA LEU A 3 -6.86 1.84 3.86
C LEU A 3 -7.45 3.12 3.25
N CYS A 4 -6.82 4.24 3.52
CA CYS A 4 -7.28 5.55 3.10
C CYS A 4 -6.21 6.19 2.20
N ALA A 5 -6.57 6.56 0.97
CA ALA A 5 -5.67 7.29 0.09
C ALA A 5 -5.41 8.69 0.64
N ASP A 6 -6.47 9.34 1.08
CA ASP A 6 -6.44 10.64 1.75
C ASP A 6 -6.87 10.45 3.22
N ALA A 7 -5.97 10.76 4.14
CA ALA A 7 -6.20 10.60 5.58
C ALA A 7 -7.12 11.69 6.16
N ASP A 8 -7.10 12.88 5.58
CA ASP A 8 -7.92 14.02 6.05
C ASP A 8 -9.35 13.87 5.55
N ALA A 9 -9.55 13.53 4.28
CA ALA A 9 -10.87 13.18 3.74
C ALA A 9 -11.49 12.02 4.51
N ALA A 10 -10.74 10.94 4.75
CA ALA A 10 -11.22 9.80 5.53
C ALA A 10 -11.55 10.17 6.99
N SER A 11 -10.86 11.16 7.56
CA SER A 11 -11.16 11.67 8.91
C SER A 11 -12.45 12.49 8.92
N ALA A 12 -12.71 13.28 7.89
CA ALA A 12 -13.96 14.01 7.71
C ALA A 12 -15.14 13.06 7.50
N ASP A 13 -14.97 12.05 6.65
CA ASP A 13 -15.99 11.01 6.40
C ASP A 13 -16.29 10.19 7.66
N LEU A 14 -15.27 9.92 8.49
CA LEU A 14 -15.47 9.27 9.78
C LEU A 14 -16.29 10.17 10.74
N ALA A 15 -15.98 11.45 10.78
CA ALA A 15 -16.66 12.42 11.66
C ALA A 15 -18.12 12.60 11.26
N SER A 16 -18.43 12.69 9.98
CA SER A 16 -19.79 12.79 9.45
C SER A 16 -20.56 11.46 9.51
N GLY A 17 -19.87 10.32 9.67
CA GLY A 17 -20.49 8.99 9.59
C GLY A 17 -20.75 8.52 8.16
N ALA A 18 -20.07 9.09 7.17
CA ALA A 18 -20.16 8.67 5.77
C ALA A 18 -19.50 7.31 5.50
N LEU A 19 -18.53 6.90 6.33
CA LEU A 19 -17.83 5.64 6.15
C LEU A 19 -18.70 4.42 6.46
N ALA A 20 -18.90 3.55 5.47
CA ALA A 20 -19.53 2.26 5.66
C ALA A 20 -18.62 1.29 6.45
N CYS A 21 -19.21 0.39 7.22
CA CYS A 21 -18.45 -0.64 7.95
C CYS A 21 -18.02 -1.77 7.01
N PRO A 22 -16.73 -2.07 6.85
CA PRO A 22 -16.26 -3.13 5.97
C PRO A 22 -16.53 -4.56 6.52
N SER A 23 -16.95 -4.68 7.79
CA SER A 23 -17.27 -6.00 8.38
C SER A 23 -18.70 -6.43 8.12
N CYS A 24 -19.67 -5.50 8.16
CA CYS A 24 -21.08 -5.86 8.00
C CYS A 24 -21.76 -5.20 6.79
N GLY A 25 -21.10 -4.25 6.13
CA GLY A 25 -21.64 -3.51 4.98
C GLY A 25 -22.80 -2.56 5.31
N ALA A 26 -23.62 -2.89 6.29
CA ALA A 26 -24.85 -2.15 6.61
C ALA A 26 -24.65 -0.97 7.57
N GLY A 27 -23.74 -1.11 8.52
CA GLY A 27 -23.52 -0.09 9.55
C GLY A 27 -22.56 1.02 9.11
N ARG A 28 -22.63 2.15 9.83
CA ARG A 28 -21.71 3.28 9.65
C ARG A 28 -20.68 3.32 10.78
N LEU A 29 -19.47 3.76 10.44
CA LEU A 29 -18.42 3.98 11.42
C LEU A 29 -18.59 5.34 12.09
N ARG A 30 -18.38 5.37 13.40
CA ARG A 30 -18.32 6.58 14.22
C ARG A 30 -16.94 6.71 14.84
N PRO A 31 -16.46 7.94 15.12
CA PRO A 31 -15.18 8.16 15.78
C PRO A 31 -15.06 7.36 17.09
N TRP A 32 -13.94 6.66 17.25
CA TRP A 32 -13.66 5.83 18.43
C TRP A 32 -12.21 6.03 18.93
N GLY A 33 -11.81 7.29 19.02
CA GLY A 33 -10.49 7.67 19.46
C GLY A 33 -9.38 7.45 18.42
N ARG A 34 -8.15 7.30 18.94
CA ARG A 34 -6.94 7.09 18.13
C ARG A 34 -6.26 5.79 18.53
N GLY A 35 -5.52 5.20 17.61
CA GLY A 35 -4.60 4.12 17.89
C GLY A 35 -3.32 4.63 18.58
N ARG A 36 -2.50 3.69 19.07
CA ARG A 36 -1.19 4.02 19.65
C ARG A 36 -0.35 4.77 18.62
N GLU A 37 0.35 5.80 19.05
CA GLU A 37 1.34 6.50 18.24
C GLU A 37 2.44 5.53 17.81
N ARG A 38 2.89 5.67 16.59
CA ARG A 38 3.97 4.90 16.00
C ARG A 38 4.92 5.82 15.27
N VAL A 39 6.20 5.51 15.35
CA VAL A 39 7.23 6.10 14.50
C VAL A 39 7.33 5.23 13.25
N ILE A 40 7.17 5.84 12.08
CA ILE A 40 7.22 5.18 10.78
C ILE A 40 8.45 5.68 10.03
N ARG A 41 9.28 4.78 9.56
CA ARG A 41 10.42 5.09 8.68
C ARG A 41 9.92 5.35 7.27
N LEU A 42 10.29 6.50 6.73
CA LEU A 42 10.02 6.91 5.37
C LEU A 42 11.19 6.52 4.45
N ARG A 43 11.00 6.67 3.15
CA ARG A 43 12.08 6.59 2.17
C ARG A 43 13.12 7.67 2.48
N GLY A 44 14.41 7.36 2.35
CA GLY A 44 15.50 8.31 2.63
C GLY A 44 15.86 8.47 4.12
N GLY A 45 15.38 7.58 5.00
CA GLY A 45 15.74 7.55 6.43
C GLY A 45 14.98 8.53 7.33
N ALA A 46 14.15 9.39 6.75
CA ALA A 46 13.26 10.25 7.54
C ALA A 46 12.23 9.44 8.33
N THR A 47 11.66 10.04 9.35
CA THR A 47 10.61 9.40 10.16
C THR A 47 9.37 10.29 10.26
N ALA A 48 8.20 9.66 10.34
CA ALA A 48 6.94 10.33 10.65
C ALA A 48 6.31 9.71 11.90
N ARG A 49 5.66 10.53 12.72
CA ARG A 49 4.85 10.06 13.86
C ARG A 49 3.40 10.01 13.42
N LEU A 50 2.72 8.91 13.73
CA LEU A 50 1.32 8.73 13.38
C LEU A 50 0.55 8.05 14.49
N SER A 51 -0.57 8.67 14.88
CA SER A 51 -1.63 8.07 15.70
C SER A 51 -2.86 7.87 14.81
N PRO A 52 -3.06 6.66 14.22
CA PRO A 52 -4.14 6.44 13.27
C PRO A 52 -5.50 6.60 13.95
N ARG A 53 -6.47 7.17 13.24
CA ARG A 53 -7.84 7.26 13.74
C ARG A 53 -8.49 5.88 13.80
N ARG A 54 -9.41 5.73 14.75
CA ARG A 54 -10.22 4.53 14.92
C ARG A 54 -11.70 4.85 14.74
N GLY A 55 -12.39 3.98 14.03
CA GLY A 55 -13.84 4.03 13.90
C GLY A 55 -14.47 2.76 14.46
N ARG A 56 -15.61 2.88 15.13
CA ARG A 56 -16.44 1.75 15.60
C ARG A 56 -17.77 1.74 14.88
N CYS A 57 -18.19 0.57 14.43
CA CYS A 57 -19.49 0.38 13.80
C CYS A 57 -20.61 0.48 14.82
N GLY A 58 -21.65 1.25 14.49
CA GLY A 58 -22.85 1.37 15.32
C GLY A 58 -23.65 0.05 15.37
N SER A 59 -23.65 -0.73 14.29
CA SER A 59 -24.44 -1.96 14.15
C SER A 59 -23.69 -3.20 14.70
N CYS A 60 -22.57 -3.59 14.08
CA CYS A 60 -21.86 -4.82 14.45
C CYS A 60 -20.79 -4.62 15.53
N ARG A 61 -20.59 -3.40 16.01
CA ARG A 61 -19.62 -3.02 17.05
C ARG A 61 -18.14 -3.26 16.71
N ALA A 62 -17.84 -3.77 15.53
CA ALA A 62 -16.46 -3.94 15.06
C ALA A 62 -15.71 -2.62 15.04
N THR A 63 -14.45 -2.65 15.48
CA THR A 63 -13.57 -1.47 15.48
C THR A 63 -12.57 -1.58 14.33
N HIS A 64 -12.41 -0.48 13.61
CA HIS A 64 -11.50 -0.37 12.46
C HIS A 64 -10.49 0.75 12.69
N ILE A 65 -9.26 0.50 12.27
CA ILE A 65 -8.21 1.52 12.18
C ILE A 65 -8.25 2.06 10.75
N LEU A 66 -8.24 3.38 10.62
CA LEU A 66 -8.04 4.10 9.36
C LEU A 66 -6.53 4.24 9.16
N LEU A 67 -6.00 3.51 8.20
CA LEU A 67 -4.58 3.47 7.92
C LEU A 67 -4.31 4.20 6.61
N PRO A 68 -3.47 5.27 6.61
CA PRO A 68 -3.04 5.90 5.38
C PRO A 68 -2.39 4.88 4.42
N SER A 69 -2.67 4.98 3.13
CA SER A 69 -2.20 4.03 2.11
C SER A 69 -0.68 3.97 1.97
N TRP A 70 0.02 5.05 2.35
CA TRP A 70 1.48 5.08 2.38
C TRP A 70 2.11 4.26 3.53
N MET A 71 1.30 3.80 4.50
CA MET A 71 1.74 2.93 5.59
C MET A 71 1.59 1.46 5.25
N ALA A 72 2.62 0.68 5.50
CA ALA A 72 2.53 -0.77 5.47
C ALA A 72 1.85 -1.29 6.76
N SER A 73 0.82 -2.11 6.60
CA SER A 73 0.08 -2.69 7.72
C SER A 73 1.00 -3.48 8.65
N ARG A 74 0.91 -3.21 9.97
CA ARG A 74 1.71 -3.88 11.03
C ARG A 74 3.22 -3.73 10.86
N ARG A 75 3.70 -2.69 10.16
CA ARG A 75 5.12 -2.38 9.96
C ARG A 75 5.44 -0.98 10.52
N ALA A 76 6.70 -0.81 10.86
CA ALA A 76 7.27 0.49 11.21
C ALA A 76 7.87 1.20 9.98
N ASP A 77 7.58 0.70 8.78
CA ASP A 77 8.16 1.16 7.53
C ASP A 77 7.05 1.58 6.58
N ALA A 78 7.26 2.70 5.90
CA ALA A 78 6.36 3.18 4.87
C ALA A 78 6.40 2.27 3.64
N VAL A 79 5.29 2.25 2.90
CA VAL A 79 5.19 1.51 1.62
C VAL A 79 6.29 1.93 0.66
N GLY A 80 6.59 3.23 0.56
CA GLY A 80 7.64 3.75 -0.33
C GLY A 80 9.04 3.22 -0.01
N ALA A 81 9.39 3.03 1.28
CA ALA A 81 10.68 2.43 1.66
C ALA A 81 10.77 0.95 1.24
N ILE A 82 9.68 0.20 1.44
CA ILE A 82 9.61 -1.21 1.05
C ILE A 82 9.60 -1.36 -0.47
N ALA A 83 8.89 -0.49 -1.18
CA ALA A 83 8.86 -0.44 -2.64
C ALA A 83 10.24 -0.15 -3.23
N ALA A 84 10.96 0.83 -2.67
CA ALA A 84 12.33 1.14 -3.09
C ALA A 84 13.26 -0.07 -2.94
N ALA A 85 13.16 -0.82 -1.82
CA ALA A 85 13.90 -2.05 -1.63
C ALA A 85 13.54 -3.13 -2.66
N ALA A 86 12.25 -3.26 -3.00
CA ALA A 86 11.78 -4.23 -3.98
C ALA A 86 12.29 -3.90 -5.39
N VAL A 87 12.21 -2.63 -5.79
CA VAL A 87 12.73 -2.14 -7.09
C VAL A 87 14.24 -2.36 -7.17
N ALA A 88 15.00 -1.92 -6.17
CA ALA A 88 16.45 -2.09 -6.14
C ALA A 88 16.87 -3.57 -6.26
N SER A 89 16.14 -4.47 -5.59
CA SER A 89 16.42 -5.91 -5.67
C SER A 89 15.98 -6.55 -6.97
N ALA A 90 14.75 -6.27 -7.44
CA ALA A 90 14.14 -7.00 -8.55
C ALA A 90 14.55 -6.47 -9.93
N LEU A 91 14.78 -5.15 -10.05
CA LEU A 91 15.09 -4.51 -11.32
C LEU A 91 16.57 -4.16 -11.47
N HIS A 92 17.26 -3.94 -10.34
CA HIS A 92 18.70 -3.55 -10.37
C HIS A 92 19.64 -4.59 -9.76
N GLY A 93 19.14 -5.75 -9.32
CA GLY A 93 19.97 -6.82 -8.75
C GLY A 93 20.69 -6.45 -7.46
N THR A 94 20.31 -5.35 -6.80
CA THR A 94 21.01 -4.85 -5.61
C THR A 94 20.86 -5.83 -4.44
N GLY A 95 21.98 -6.17 -3.80
CA GLY A 95 22.01 -7.06 -2.66
C GLY A 95 21.39 -6.47 -1.39
N THR A 96 20.81 -7.32 -0.54
CA THR A 96 20.07 -6.88 0.66
C THR A 96 20.90 -6.11 1.69
N ALA A 97 22.21 -6.35 1.76
CA ALA A 97 23.11 -5.61 2.65
C ALA A 97 23.23 -4.14 2.21
N ARG A 98 23.44 -3.90 0.91
CA ARG A 98 23.51 -2.55 0.35
C ARG A 98 22.19 -1.83 0.50
N ILE A 99 21.07 -2.45 0.13
CA ILE A 99 19.72 -1.89 0.31
C ILE A 99 19.48 -1.53 1.78
N GLY A 100 19.90 -2.39 2.70
CA GLY A 100 19.77 -2.15 4.13
C GLY A 100 20.56 -0.92 4.59
N ALA A 101 21.80 -0.77 4.11
CA ALA A 101 22.64 0.38 4.40
C ALA A 101 22.01 1.68 3.86
N ASP A 102 21.54 1.67 2.61
CA ASP A 102 20.95 2.83 1.94
C ASP A 102 19.62 3.29 2.60
N LEU A 103 18.87 2.35 3.18
CA LEU A 103 17.59 2.64 3.85
C LEU A 103 17.70 2.79 5.38
N GLY A 104 18.89 2.60 5.95
CA GLY A 104 19.09 2.64 7.40
C GLY A 104 18.36 1.52 8.16
N VAL A 105 18.24 0.32 7.57
CA VAL A 105 17.58 -0.84 8.18
C VAL A 105 18.45 -2.09 8.10
N PRO A 106 18.32 -3.03 9.06
CA PRO A 106 19.06 -4.29 8.99
C PRO A 106 18.77 -5.07 7.69
N ALA A 107 19.80 -5.68 7.10
CA ALA A 107 19.65 -6.53 5.91
C ALA A 107 18.62 -7.67 6.12
N ALA A 108 18.48 -8.17 7.34
CA ALA A 108 17.46 -9.17 7.69
C ALA A 108 16.03 -8.64 7.52
N THR A 109 15.80 -7.36 7.81
CA THR A 109 14.52 -6.69 7.57
C THR A 109 14.19 -6.63 6.07
N VAL A 110 15.17 -6.23 5.25
CA VAL A 110 15.04 -6.20 3.78
C VAL A 110 14.74 -7.61 3.25
N ARG A 111 15.49 -8.62 3.68
CA ARG A 111 15.23 -10.03 3.30
C ARG A 111 13.80 -10.47 3.66
N GLY A 112 13.32 -10.07 4.83
CA GLY A 112 11.96 -10.35 5.28
C GLY A 112 10.88 -9.70 4.39
N TRP A 113 11.09 -8.46 3.93
CA TRP A 113 10.19 -7.80 2.99
C TRP A 113 10.17 -8.50 1.64
N LEU A 114 11.36 -8.72 1.05
CA LEU A 114 11.50 -9.32 -0.28
C LEU A 114 10.93 -10.74 -0.33
N ARG A 115 11.17 -11.55 0.71
CA ARG A 115 10.58 -12.89 0.80
C ARG A 115 9.05 -12.86 0.73
N ARG A 116 8.41 -11.96 1.50
CA ARG A 116 6.95 -11.84 1.50
C ARG A 116 6.42 -11.33 0.16
N LEU A 117 7.09 -10.37 -0.44
CA LEU A 117 6.70 -9.84 -1.74
C LEU A 117 6.80 -10.90 -2.84
N ARG A 118 7.90 -11.69 -2.86
CA ARG A 118 8.08 -12.77 -3.84
C ARG A 118 6.98 -13.82 -3.76
N VAL A 119 6.61 -14.23 -2.56
CA VAL A 119 5.50 -15.20 -2.36
C VAL A 119 4.17 -14.67 -2.92
N ARG A 120 3.98 -13.36 -2.92
CA ARG A 120 2.73 -12.73 -3.33
C ARG A 120 2.78 -12.05 -4.70
N ALA A 121 3.91 -12.14 -5.39
CA ALA A 121 4.13 -11.42 -6.63
C ALA A 121 3.09 -11.76 -7.71
N GLY A 122 2.73 -13.03 -7.86
CA GLY A 122 1.70 -13.45 -8.82
C GLY A 122 0.33 -12.83 -8.55
N ALA A 123 -0.13 -12.87 -7.31
CA ALA A 123 -1.41 -12.24 -6.92
C ALA A 123 -1.36 -10.72 -7.08
N MET A 124 -0.25 -10.09 -6.71
CA MET A 124 -0.05 -8.65 -6.88
C MET A 124 -0.12 -8.24 -8.36
N ARG A 125 0.55 -8.99 -9.24
CA ARG A 125 0.49 -8.77 -10.69
C ARG A 125 -0.93 -8.91 -11.21
N GLN A 126 -1.65 -9.98 -10.82
CA GLN A 126 -3.02 -10.23 -11.26
C GLN A 126 -3.96 -9.09 -10.86
N ASP A 127 -3.94 -8.66 -9.60
CA ASP A 127 -4.77 -7.57 -9.09
C ASP A 127 -4.45 -6.25 -9.82
N ALA A 128 -3.15 -5.96 -10.02
CA ALA A 128 -2.72 -4.77 -10.75
C ALA A 128 -3.21 -4.80 -12.20
N MET A 129 -3.10 -5.93 -12.90
CA MET A 129 -3.56 -6.05 -14.29
C MET A 129 -5.08 -5.90 -14.43
N VAL A 130 -5.87 -6.38 -13.47
CA VAL A 130 -7.32 -6.13 -13.46
C VAL A 130 -7.63 -4.64 -13.34
N VAL A 131 -6.91 -3.92 -12.48
CA VAL A 131 -7.10 -2.47 -12.33
C VAL A 131 -6.58 -1.73 -13.55
N PHE A 132 -5.41 -2.12 -14.08
CA PHE A 132 -4.87 -1.55 -15.32
C PHE A 132 -5.88 -1.64 -16.48
N GLY A 133 -6.47 -2.82 -16.73
CA GLY A 133 -7.47 -2.98 -17.76
C GLY A 133 -8.72 -2.10 -17.57
N ARG A 134 -9.11 -1.83 -16.31
CA ARG A 134 -10.23 -0.90 -16.03
C ARG A 134 -9.86 0.56 -16.27
N LEU A 135 -8.64 0.96 -15.93
CA LEU A 135 -8.16 2.34 -16.12
C LEU A 135 -7.90 2.67 -17.58
N THR A 136 -7.55 1.67 -18.37
CA THR A 136 -7.21 1.81 -19.80
C THR A 136 -8.31 1.34 -20.75
N ALA A 137 -9.50 1.06 -20.23
CA ALA A 137 -10.63 0.61 -21.05
C ALA A 137 -10.96 1.65 -22.17
N GLY A 138 -10.85 1.22 -23.42
CA GLY A 138 -11.06 2.10 -24.57
C GLY A 138 -9.87 2.99 -24.94
N CYS A 139 -8.70 2.81 -24.30
CA CYS A 139 -7.48 3.55 -24.62
C CYS A 139 -6.43 2.60 -25.19
N ASP A 140 -5.59 3.12 -26.10
CA ASP A 140 -4.41 2.39 -26.59
C ASP A 140 -3.27 2.58 -25.58
N ALA A 141 -3.22 1.69 -24.60
CA ALA A 141 -2.21 1.73 -23.53
C ALA A 141 -1.30 0.50 -23.64
N PRO A 142 0.04 0.70 -23.70
CA PRO A 142 0.96 -0.43 -23.81
C PRO A 142 0.93 -1.28 -22.54
N PHE A 143 0.92 -2.60 -22.71
CA PHE A 143 1.04 -3.54 -21.60
C PHE A 143 2.45 -3.47 -20.99
N PRO A 144 2.58 -3.65 -19.65
CA PRO A 144 3.88 -3.69 -19.01
C PRO A 144 4.70 -4.88 -19.50
N GLU A 145 5.94 -4.61 -19.90
CA GLU A 145 6.86 -5.64 -20.40
C GLU A 145 7.34 -6.55 -19.25
N PRO A 146 7.62 -7.84 -19.56
CA PRO A 146 8.23 -8.75 -18.59
C PRO A 146 9.61 -8.28 -18.15
N SER A 147 9.89 -8.36 -16.86
CA SER A 147 11.17 -7.94 -16.25
C SER A 147 12.16 -9.10 -16.04
N GLY A 148 11.74 -10.33 -16.38
CA GLY A 148 12.53 -11.54 -16.13
C GLY A 148 12.40 -12.10 -14.70
N SER A 149 11.59 -11.49 -13.82
CA SER A 149 11.31 -12.04 -12.50
C SER A 149 9.86 -11.77 -12.08
N ALA A 150 9.25 -12.72 -11.36
CA ALA A 150 7.86 -12.59 -10.91
C ALA A 150 7.64 -11.33 -10.05
N LEU A 151 8.62 -10.95 -9.22
CA LEU A 151 8.51 -9.72 -8.42
C LEU A 151 8.66 -8.48 -9.30
N GLY A 152 9.58 -8.48 -10.24
CA GLY A 152 9.75 -7.38 -11.17
C GLY A 152 8.51 -7.18 -12.03
N ASP A 153 7.93 -8.26 -12.56
CA ASP A 153 6.68 -8.21 -13.36
C ASP A 153 5.51 -7.63 -12.54
N ALA A 154 5.43 -8.01 -11.26
CA ALA A 154 4.41 -7.45 -10.38
C ALA A 154 4.62 -5.95 -10.13
N LEU A 155 5.86 -5.51 -9.94
CA LEU A 155 6.19 -4.09 -9.77
C LEU A 155 5.93 -3.29 -11.04
N SER A 156 6.26 -3.85 -12.22
CA SER A 156 5.97 -3.24 -13.51
C SER A 156 4.46 -3.08 -13.74
N ALA A 157 3.66 -4.09 -13.39
CA ALA A 157 2.20 -4.00 -13.46
C ALA A 157 1.62 -2.91 -12.54
N VAL A 158 2.14 -2.79 -11.31
CA VAL A 158 1.74 -1.72 -10.36
C VAL A 158 2.15 -0.34 -10.89
N ALA A 159 3.35 -0.21 -11.43
CA ALA A 159 3.81 1.04 -12.04
C ALA A 159 2.96 1.44 -13.25
N ALA A 160 2.58 0.48 -14.09
CA ALA A 160 1.66 0.71 -15.22
C ALA A 160 0.29 1.22 -14.75
N CYS A 161 -0.26 0.67 -13.66
CA CYS A 161 -1.50 1.19 -13.07
C CYS A 161 -1.34 2.64 -12.60
N ALA A 162 -0.23 2.96 -11.92
CA ALA A 162 0.03 4.31 -11.44
C ALA A 162 0.16 5.29 -12.62
N HIS A 163 0.88 4.89 -13.66
CA HIS A 163 1.02 5.68 -14.89
C HIS A 163 -0.34 5.88 -15.58
N ALA A 164 -1.13 4.82 -15.74
CA ALA A 164 -2.46 4.92 -16.32
C ALA A 164 -3.39 5.83 -15.52
N ALA A 165 -3.35 5.79 -14.20
CA ALA A 165 -4.13 6.67 -13.35
C ALA A 165 -3.74 8.15 -13.51
N ILE A 166 -2.45 8.44 -13.69
CA ILE A 166 -1.97 9.80 -13.98
C ILE A 166 -2.44 10.25 -15.36
N THR A 167 -2.22 9.41 -16.37
CA THR A 167 -2.43 9.77 -17.77
C THR A 167 -3.91 9.90 -18.12
N PHE A 168 -4.74 8.95 -17.66
CA PHE A 168 -6.14 8.85 -18.08
C PHE A 168 -7.15 9.35 -17.05
N CYS A 169 -6.75 9.45 -15.77
CA CYS A 169 -7.63 9.91 -14.69
C CYS A 169 -7.22 11.28 -14.12
N GLY A 170 -6.30 11.99 -14.73
CA GLY A 170 -5.88 13.33 -14.31
C GLY A 170 -5.20 13.39 -12.94
N ARG A 171 -4.66 12.27 -12.44
CA ARG A 171 -3.92 12.23 -11.18
C ARG A 171 -2.55 12.88 -11.32
N THR A 172 -2.07 13.52 -10.26
CA THR A 172 -0.73 14.10 -10.23
C THR A 172 0.33 13.06 -9.90
N ALA A 173 1.58 13.29 -10.30
CA ALA A 173 2.70 12.41 -9.99
C ALA A 173 2.92 12.21 -8.48
N ALA A 174 2.51 13.15 -7.64
CA ALA A 174 2.57 13.06 -6.18
C ALA A 174 1.63 12.00 -5.60
N ASP A 175 0.62 11.57 -6.35
CA ASP A 175 -0.38 10.60 -5.90
C ASP A 175 0.04 9.13 -6.09
N TRP A 176 1.20 8.86 -6.69
CA TRP A 176 1.60 7.48 -7.01
C TRP A 176 1.94 6.63 -5.79
N GLU A 177 2.53 7.19 -4.73
CA GLU A 177 2.84 6.45 -3.50
C GLU A 177 1.58 5.96 -2.77
N PRO A 178 0.52 6.79 -2.57
CA PRO A 178 -0.79 6.31 -2.14
C PRO A 178 -1.38 5.24 -3.06
N LEU A 179 -1.21 5.35 -4.38
CA LEU A 179 -1.67 4.34 -5.33
C LEU A 179 -0.94 3.00 -5.15
N LEU A 180 0.38 3.00 -4.92
CA LEU A 180 1.11 1.78 -4.57
C LEU A 180 0.55 1.12 -3.30
N GLY A 181 0.18 1.91 -2.30
CA GLY A 181 -0.48 1.42 -1.10
C GLY A 181 -1.84 0.79 -1.38
N LEU A 182 -2.64 1.40 -2.25
CA LEU A 182 -3.95 0.89 -2.67
C LEU A 182 -3.83 -0.39 -3.50
N PHE A 183 -2.84 -0.48 -4.40
CA PHE A 183 -2.59 -1.65 -5.25
C PHE A 183 -1.92 -2.82 -4.53
N GLY A 184 -1.78 -2.75 -3.22
CA GLY A 184 -1.55 -3.98 -2.50
C GLY A 184 -0.29 -4.11 -1.69
N LEU A 185 0.75 -3.25 -1.79
CA LEU A 185 1.92 -3.38 -0.92
C LEU A 185 1.52 -3.34 0.57
N ALA A 186 0.56 -2.51 0.95
CA ALA A 186 0.04 -2.48 2.32
C ALA A 186 -0.76 -3.74 2.68
N ARG A 187 -1.50 -4.34 1.73
CA ARG A 187 -2.25 -5.59 1.91
C ARG A 187 -1.35 -6.82 1.85
N PHE A 188 -0.40 -6.84 0.94
CA PHE A 188 0.46 -8.01 0.68
C PHE A 188 1.51 -8.26 1.77
N LEU A 189 1.83 -7.25 2.58
CA LEU A 189 2.68 -7.41 3.74
C LEU A 189 1.92 -7.80 5.01
N ALA A 190 0.58 -7.78 4.98
CA ALA A 190 -0.24 -8.32 6.05
C ALA A 190 -0.18 -9.87 6.05
N PRO A 191 -0.25 -10.54 7.21
CA PRO A 191 -0.44 -11.98 7.25
C PRO A 191 -1.74 -12.36 6.52
N ALA A 192 -1.76 -13.54 5.89
CA ALA A 192 -2.98 -14.06 5.31
C ALA A 192 -4.07 -14.16 6.39
N PRO A 193 -5.34 -13.88 6.08
CA PRO A 193 -6.42 -14.13 7.01
C PRO A 193 -6.44 -15.62 7.33
N GLY A 194 -6.30 -16.00 8.61
CA GLY A 194 -6.36 -17.40 9.06
C GLY A 194 -5.03 -18.12 9.27
N SER A 195 -3.88 -17.43 9.28
CA SER A 195 -2.59 -18.00 9.73
C SER A 195 -2.27 -17.59 11.15
#